data_67b58c35eb976c471758447e2590912e
#
_entry.id   67b58c35eb976c471758447e2590912e
#
_cell.length_a   1.000
_cell.length_b   1.000
_cell.length_c   1.000
_cell.angle_alpha   90.00
_cell.angle_beta   90.00
_cell.angle_gamma   90.00
#
_symmetry.space_group_name_H-M   'P 1'
#
loop_
_entity.id
_entity.type
_entity.pdbx_description
1 polymer ?
#
loop_
_entity_poly.entity_id
_entity_poly.type
_entity_poly.pdbx_seq_one_letter_code
_entity_poly.pdbx_strand_id
1 'polypeptide(L)'
;LSEVLELKDENSVYWIERTGKQNQIIHLRSAPLEIAQVLQGQLFSRDVPVLMTSATLTRKGNAQSFRSTIGVEGAEEGIVDSPFDYESNLQIRVLADCPDPMSSNRLPYLDYLVEVLHACASSIEGGTLVLFTNYSELKHCYHNLRARWKKLGRSVYAQGEGMSRSELRDKMLEEGDVLLLGAESFWKGFDAKGPCLSQVIITRLPFENPSHPVLEAKAEVLGKEGKSSFMELTLPSAVIRFRQGIGRLIRSRTDVGELVILDSRILKKGYGRDFIREFPKKEHEIITLSDLIPDL
;
A
#
# COMPACT_ATOMS: atom_id res chain seq x y z
N LEU A 1 5.77 -21.00 24.79
CA LEU A 1 5.31 -20.11 25.86
C LEU A 1 6.47 -19.73 26.82
N SER A 2 7.27 -20.70 27.24
CA SER A 2 8.46 -20.48 28.12
C SER A 2 9.46 -19.50 27.48
N GLU A 3 9.72 -19.63 26.19
CA GLU A 3 10.63 -18.76 25.43
C GLU A 3 10.22 -17.27 25.45
N VAL A 4 8.90 -17.01 25.31
CA VAL A 4 8.35 -15.64 25.35
C VAL A 4 8.32 -15.09 26.78
N LEU A 5 8.01 -15.94 27.77
CA LEU A 5 7.94 -15.51 29.16
C LEU A 5 9.35 -15.28 29.81
N GLU A 6 10.34 -16.00 29.33
CA GLU A 6 11.71 -15.90 29.83
C GLU A 6 12.58 -14.92 29.00
N LEU A 7 12.03 -14.34 27.91
CA LEU A 7 12.72 -13.39 27.01
C LEU A 7 14.12 -13.92 26.61
N LYS A 8 14.18 -15.20 26.21
CA LYS A 8 15.45 -15.94 26.03
C LYS A 8 16.33 -15.45 24.89
N ASP A 9 15.75 -14.86 23.86
CA ASP A 9 16.52 -14.40 22.70
C ASP A 9 16.64 -12.89 22.72
N GLU A 10 17.85 -12.39 22.99
CA GLU A 10 18.17 -10.96 22.98
C GLU A 10 18.04 -10.32 21.59
N ASN A 11 18.05 -11.12 20.51
CA ASN A 11 17.85 -10.66 19.14
C ASN A 11 16.37 -10.69 18.69
N SER A 12 15.45 -10.94 19.61
CA SER A 12 14.01 -10.95 19.36
C SER A 12 13.27 -9.86 20.10
N VAL A 13 12.22 -9.35 19.49
CA VAL A 13 11.27 -8.41 20.09
C VAL A 13 10.10 -9.21 20.66
N TYR A 14 9.71 -8.91 21.89
CA TYR A 14 8.59 -9.53 22.57
C TYR A 14 7.54 -8.46 22.90
N TRP A 15 6.27 -8.76 22.61
CA TRP A 15 5.20 -7.83 22.98
C TRP A 15 3.88 -8.53 23.28
N ILE A 16 2.97 -7.78 23.91
CA ILE A 16 1.61 -8.23 24.21
C ILE A 16 0.66 -7.50 23.27
N GLU A 17 -0.12 -8.25 22.51
CA GLU A 17 -1.17 -7.72 21.64
C GLU A 17 -2.55 -8.07 22.22
N ARG A 18 -3.45 -7.10 22.25
CA ARG A 18 -4.84 -7.31 22.66
C ARG A 18 -5.76 -7.19 21.47
N THR A 19 -6.63 -8.19 21.29
CA THR A 19 -7.58 -8.25 20.17
C THR A 19 -8.97 -8.68 20.65
N GLY A 20 -9.95 -8.74 19.72
CA GLY A 20 -11.33 -9.14 19.99
C GLY A 20 -12.20 -8.02 20.50
N LYS A 21 -13.49 -8.32 20.69
CA LYS A 21 -14.43 -7.36 21.27
C LYS A 21 -13.97 -7.00 22.69
N GLN A 22 -13.81 -5.71 22.98
CA GLN A 22 -13.33 -5.18 24.26
C GLN A 22 -11.89 -5.60 24.65
N ASN A 23 -11.03 -5.93 23.67
CA ASN A 23 -9.64 -6.33 23.92
C ASN A 23 -9.45 -7.52 24.88
N GLN A 24 -10.37 -8.47 24.84
CA GLN A 24 -10.38 -9.62 25.77
C GLN A 24 -9.39 -10.73 25.42
N ILE A 25 -8.92 -10.79 24.18
CA ILE A 25 -7.97 -11.81 23.74
C ILE A 25 -6.56 -11.24 23.85
N ILE A 26 -5.73 -11.90 24.64
CA ILE A 26 -4.33 -11.53 24.83
C ILE A 26 -3.45 -12.48 24.02
N HIS A 27 -2.63 -11.91 23.14
CA HIS A 27 -1.61 -12.63 22.41
C HIS A 27 -0.22 -12.26 22.96
N LEU A 28 0.58 -13.26 23.25
CA LEU A 28 2.01 -13.10 23.47
C LEU A 28 2.71 -13.31 22.13
N ARG A 29 3.46 -12.31 21.68
CA ARG A 29 4.14 -12.29 20.40
C ARG A 29 5.64 -12.22 20.57
N SER A 30 6.37 -12.86 19.64
CA SER A 30 7.79 -12.65 19.46
C SER A 30 8.12 -12.59 17.97
N ALA A 31 9.14 -11.82 17.61
CA ALA A 31 9.68 -11.80 16.28
C ALA A 31 11.18 -11.49 16.31
N PRO A 32 11.99 -12.17 15.48
CA PRO A 32 13.42 -11.88 15.40
C PRO A 32 13.64 -10.49 14.78
N LEU A 33 14.61 -9.76 15.27
CA LEU A 33 15.05 -8.49 14.70
C LEU A 33 15.69 -8.69 13.32
N GLU A 34 16.50 -9.75 13.18
CA GLU A 34 17.16 -10.10 11.93
C GLU A 34 16.72 -11.49 11.46
N ILE A 35 15.93 -11.50 10.38
CA ILE A 35 15.45 -12.75 9.79
C ILE A 35 16.55 -13.51 9.02
N ALA A 36 17.62 -12.82 8.61
CA ALA A 36 18.72 -13.39 7.84
C ALA A 36 19.34 -14.62 8.53
N GLN A 37 19.63 -14.54 9.82
CA GLN A 37 20.23 -15.64 10.60
C GLN A 37 19.30 -16.84 10.67
N VAL A 38 18.00 -16.61 10.85
CA VAL A 38 17.00 -17.67 10.91
C VAL A 38 16.89 -18.38 9.57
N LEU A 39 16.84 -17.63 8.47
CA LEU A 39 16.76 -18.18 7.12
C LEU A 39 18.03 -18.92 6.71
N GLN A 40 19.19 -18.42 7.07
CA GLN A 40 20.46 -19.13 6.85
C GLN A 40 20.47 -20.48 7.56
N GLY A 41 20.09 -20.55 8.83
CA GLY A 41 20.09 -21.79 9.59
C GLY A 41 19.02 -22.79 9.15
N GLN A 42 17.86 -22.34 8.72
CA GLN A 42 16.71 -23.21 8.45
C GLN A 42 16.46 -23.50 6.96
N LEU A 43 16.84 -22.60 6.08
CA LEU A 43 16.55 -22.72 4.64
C LEU A 43 17.82 -22.81 3.81
N PHE A 44 18.72 -21.83 3.89
CA PHE A 44 19.86 -21.72 3.00
C PHE A 44 21.03 -22.64 3.33
N SER A 45 21.05 -23.21 4.55
CA SER A 45 22.03 -24.26 4.92
C SER A 45 21.70 -25.64 4.33
N ARG A 46 20.52 -25.79 3.73
CA ARG A 46 20.11 -27.05 3.11
C ARG A 46 20.68 -27.16 1.70
N ASP A 47 21.04 -28.39 1.32
CA ASP A 47 21.51 -28.71 -0.05
C ASP A 47 20.30 -28.86 -1.00
N VAL A 48 19.56 -27.77 -1.19
CA VAL A 48 18.42 -27.69 -2.10
C VAL A 48 18.45 -26.36 -2.83
N PRO A 49 18.14 -26.34 -4.15
CA PRO A 49 18.02 -25.09 -4.88
C PRO A 49 16.81 -24.28 -4.39
N VAL A 50 17.00 -22.98 -4.20
CA VAL A 50 15.94 -22.04 -3.80
C VAL A 50 15.76 -20.99 -4.88
N LEU A 51 14.57 -20.94 -5.48
CA LEU A 51 14.17 -19.92 -6.44
C LEU A 51 13.15 -18.97 -5.81
N MET A 52 13.43 -17.67 -5.81
CA MET A 52 12.52 -16.64 -5.33
C MET A 52 12.11 -15.73 -6.48
N THR A 53 10.81 -15.56 -6.68
CA THR A 53 10.27 -14.70 -7.74
C THR A 53 9.22 -13.73 -7.18
N SER A 54 9.30 -12.46 -7.58
CA SER A 54 8.27 -11.47 -7.28
C SER A 54 8.48 -10.22 -8.14
N ALA A 55 7.41 -9.49 -8.39
CA ALA A 55 7.48 -8.17 -9.03
C ALA A 55 8.13 -7.08 -8.16
N THR A 56 8.38 -7.36 -6.87
CA THR A 56 8.80 -6.36 -5.88
C THR A 56 10.07 -6.73 -5.12
N LEU A 57 10.89 -7.68 -5.62
CA LEU A 57 12.18 -8.02 -5.00
C LEU A 57 13.25 -6.95 -5.24
N THR A 58 13.16 -6.23 -6.36
CA THR A 58 14.16 -5.23 -6.74
C THR A 58 13.81 -3.84 -6.23
N ARG A 59 14.85 -3.08 -5.90
CA ARG A 59 14.80 -1.65 -5.62
C ARG A 59 15.92 -0.97 -6.41
N LYS A 60 15.59 0.14 -7.11
CA LYS A 60 16.55 0.85 -7.95
C LYS A 60 17.28 -0.06 -8.97
N GLY A 61 16.56 -1.05 -9.52
CA GLY A 61 17.07 -1.94 -10.54
C GLY A 61 17.97 -3.08 -10.05
N ASN A 62 17.99 -3.39 -8.74
CA ASN A 62 18.70 -4.55 -8.19
C ASN A 62 18.01 -5.13 -6.96
N ALA A 63 18.29 -6.39 -6.62
CA ALA A 63 17.75 -7.08 -5.46
C ALA A 63 18.68 -7.05 -4.24
N GLN A 64 19.71 -6.21 -4.21
CA GLN A 64 20.71 -6.18 -3.13
C GLN A 64 20.06 -5.98 -1.74
N SER A 65 19.14 -5.01 -1.62
CA SER A 65 18.45 -4.76 -0.35
C SER A 65 17.65 -5.97 0.13
N PHE A 66 16.97 -6.68 -0.78
CA PHE A 66 16.26 -7.91 -0.47
C PHE A 66 17.23 -9.01 -0.05
N ARG A 67 18.30 -9.24 -0.82
CA ARG A 67 19.33 -10.26 -0.52
C ARG A 67 19.95 -10.03 0.86
N SER A 68 20.31 -8.79 1.18
CA SER A 68 20.82 -8.45 2.53
C SER A 68 19.81 -8.73 3.63
N THR A 69 18.53 -8.41 3.40
CA THR A 69 17.47 -8.66 4.39
C THR A 69 17.28 -10.14 4.70
N ILE A 70 17.43 -11.01 3.69
CA ILE A 70 17.27 -12.47 3.86
C ILE A 70 18.59 -13.20 4.10
N GLY A 71 19.74 -12.50 4.07
CA GLY A 71 21.05 -13.06 4.35
C GLY A 71 21.65 -13.89 3.19
N VAL A 72 21.33 -13.60 1.93
CA VAL A 72 21.85 -14.33 0.77
C VAL A 72 22.66 -13.39 -0.11
N GLU A 73 23.99 -13.44 -0.02
CA GLU A 73 24.86 -12.54 -0.80
C GLU A 73 25.22 -13.10 -2.17
N GLY A 74 25.38 -14.41 -2.32
CA GLY A 74 25.88 -15.08 -3.52
C GLY A 74 24.80 -15.53 -4.52
N ALA A 75 23.54 -15.10 -4.38
CA ALA A 75 22.46 -15.52 -5.29
C ALA A 75 22.57 -14.85 -6.66
N GLU A 76 22.30 -15.62 -7.71
CA GLU A 76 22.11 -15.07 -9.06
C GLU A 76 20.83 -14.25 -9.13
N GLU A 77 20.85 -13.20 -9.92
CA GLU A 77 19.74 -12.26 -10.07
C GLU A 77 19.33 -12.15 -11.54
N GLY A 78 18.04 -12.35 -11.81
CA GLY A 78 17.45 -12.12 -13.12
C GLY A 78 16.33 -11.07 -13.02
N ILE A 79 16.37 -10.06 -13.88
CA ILE A 79 15.34 -9.03 -13.99
C ILE A 79 14.70 -9.18 -15.36
N VAL A 80 13.37 -9.24 -15.38
CA VAL A 80 12.58 -9.31 -16.60
C VAL A 80 11.70 -8.07 -16.66
N ASP A 81 11.72 -7.39 -17.80
CA ASP A 81 10.89 -6.22 -18.03
C ASP A 81 9.40 -6.59 -18.07
N SER A 82 8.57 -5.61 -17.75
CA SER A 82 7.12 -5.78 -17.82
C SER A 82 6.67 -5.96 -19.28
N PRO A 83 5.78 -6.93 -19.56
CA PRO A 83 5.23 -7.12 -20.90
C PRO A 83 4.10 -6.15 -21.26
N PHE A 84 3.76 -5.21 -20.34
CA PHE A 84 2.62 -4.31 -20.49
C PHE A 84 3.01 -2.98 -21.10
N ASP A 85 2.17 -2.45 -21.98
CA ASP A 85 2.33 -1.11 -22.57
C ASP A 85 1.72 -0.05 -21.62
N TYR A 86 2.55 0.41 -20.67
CA TYR A 86 2.13 1.44 -19.73
C TYR A 86 2.05 2.83 -20.38
N GLU A 87 2.82 3.09 -21.44
CA GLU A 87 2.82 4.40 -22.11
C GLU A 87 1.45 4.71 -22.72
N SER A 88 0.86 3.71 -23.40
CA SER A 88 -0.45 3.87 -24.06
C SER A 88 -1.63 3.61 -23.12
N ASN A 89 -1.49 2.69 -22.17
CA ASN A 89 -2.62 2.12 -21.43
C ASN A 89 -2.79 2.67 -20.02
N LEU A 90 -1.83 3.44 -19.49
CA LEU A 90 -1.89 3.96 -18.13
C LEU A 90 -1.85 5.48 -18.11
N GLN A 91 -2.87 6.10 -17.50
CA GLN A 91 -2.84 7.51 -17.13
C GLN A 91 -2.44 7.64 -15.66
N ILE A 92 -1.56 8.60 -15.34
CA ILE A 92 -1.14 8.86 -13.95
C ILE A 92 -1.43 10.31 -13.64
N ARG A 93 -2.19 10.56 -12.57
CA ARG A 93 -2.53 11.89 -12.06
C ARG A 93 -2.10 12.03 -10.62
N VAL A 94 -1.49 13.18 -10.30
CA VAL A 94 -1.07 13.53 -8.93
C VAL A 94 -1.72 14.83 -8.52
N LEU A 95 -2.46 14.83 -7.43
CA LEU A 95 -3.12 16.03 -6.90
C LEU A 95 -2.14 16.87 -6.07
N ALA A 96 -1.95 18.13 -6.49
CA ALA A 96 -0.98 19.04 -5.88
C ALA A 96 -1.55 19.79 -4.67
N ASP A 97 -2.86 20.00 -4.63
CA ASP A 97 -3.58 20.82 -3.65
C ASP A 97 -4.14 20.03 -2.47
N CYS A 98 -3.97 18.69 -2.45
CA CYS A 98 -4.44 17.88 -1.33
C CYS A 98 -3.87 18.41 0.00
N PRO A 99 -4.74 18.70 0.99
CA PRO A 99 -4.33 19.13 2.32
C PRO A 99 -3.43 18.09 3.00
N ASP A 100 -2.55 18.56 3.90
CA ASP A 100 -1.64 17.65 4.62
C ASP A 100 -2.44 16.67 5.49
N PRO A 101 -2.34 15.37 5.24
CA PRO A 101 -3.03 14.36 6.03
C PRO A 101 -2.54 14.27 7.49
N MET A 102 -1.42 14.90 7.82
CA MET A 102 -0.84 14.94 9.17
C MET A 102 -1.19 16.23 9.93
N SER A 103 -2.01 17.12 9.34
CA SER A 103 -2.48 18.31 10.01
C SER A 103 -3.27 17.97 11.28
N SER A 104 -3.12 18.79 12.33
CA SER A 104 -3.90 18.68 13.57
C SER A 104 -5.40 18.86 13.34
N ASN A 105 -5.78 19.76 12.44
CA ASN A 105 -7.15 19.88 11.96
C ASN A 105 -7.32 19.00 10.72
N ARG A 106 -7.98 17.86 10.89
CA ARG A 106 -8.17 16.87 9.83
C ARG A 106 -9.42 17.07 8.97
N LEU A 107 -10.35 17.94 9.38
CA LEU A 107 -11.61 18.14 8.65
C LEU A 107 -11.40 18.56 7.21
N PRO A 108 -10.57 19.57 6.88
CA PRO A 108 -10.35 19.97 5.48
C PRO A 108 -9.79 18.84 4.62
N TYR A 109 -8.96 17.96 5.18
CA TYR A 109 -8.43 16.79 4.49
C TYR A 109 -9.52 15.74 4.25
N LEU A 110 -10.37 15.47 5.23
CA LEU A 110 -11.46 14.49 5.11
C LEU A 110 -12.53 14.94 4.12
N ASP A 111 -12.90 16.22 4.15
CA ASP A 111 -13.86 16.81 3.20
C ASP A 111 -13.27 16.79 1.77
N TYR A 112 -12.00 17.16 1.62
CA TYR A 112 -11.30 17.05 0.35
C TYR A 112 -11.31 15.61 -0.19
N LEU A 113 -11.04 14.61 0.65
CA LEU A 113 -11.07 13.21 0.23
C LEU A 113 -12.45 12.81 -0.33
N VAL A 114 -13.53 13.21 0.32
CA VAL A 114 -14.89 12.88 -0.13
C VAL A 114 -15.17 13.50 -1.50
N GLU A 115 -14.83 14.77 -1.69
CA GLU A 115 -15.08 15.47 -2.96
C GLU A 115 -14.21 14.92 -4.11
N VAL A 116 -12.91 14.74 -3.86
CA VAL A 116 -12.02 14.24 -4.91
C VAL A 116 -12.30 12.79 -5.28
N LEU A 117 -12.65 11.93 -4.31
CA LEU A 117 -13.04 10.55 -4.59
C LEU A 117 -14.33 10.50 -5.40
N HIS A 118 -15.29 11.38 -5.07
CA HIS A 118 -16.52 11.48 -5.85
C HIS A 118 -16.22 11.92 -7.29
N ALA A 119 -15.44 12.98 -7.47
CA ALA A 119 -15.10 13.51 -8.79
C ALA A 119 -14.34 12.49 -9.65
N CYS A 120 -13.22 11.95 -9.13
CA CYS A 120 -12.39 10.99 -9.87
C CYS A 120 -13.16 9.75 -10.27
N ALA A 121 -13.87 9.13 -9.32
CA ALA A 121 -14.52 7.87 -9.58
C ALA A 121 -15.84 8.01 -10.37
N SER A 122 -16.46 9.19 -10.39
CA SER A 122 -17.64 9.46 -11.24
C SER A 122 -17.28 9.73 -12.70
N SER A 123 -16.05 10.17 -12.97
CA SER A 123 -15.60 10.53 -14.32
C SER A 123 -15.12 9.35 -15.15
N ILE A 124 -15.04 8.15 -14.57
CA ILE A 124 -14.54 6.97 -15.27
C ILE A 124 -15.62 5.90 -15.36
N GLU A 125 -15.62 5.17 -16.48
CA GLU A 125 -16.40 3.95 -16.64
C GLU A 125 -15.62 2.76 -16.08
N GLY A 126 -16.32 1.89 -15.32
CA GLY A 126 -15.71 0.74 -14.65
C GLY A 126 -15.35 0.98 -13.20
N GLY A 127 -14.82 -0.07 -12.56
CA GLY A 127 -14.60 -0.07 -11.12
C GLY A 127 -13.40 0.76 -10.67
N THR A 128 -13.57 1.38 -9.52
CA THR A 128 -12.51 2.14 -8.83
C THR A 128 -12.14 1.44 -7.53
N LEU A 129 -10.85 1.16 -7.34
CA LEU A 129 -10.28 0.72 -6.07
C LEU A 129 -9.57 1.89 -5.38
N VAL A 130 -10.04 2.25 -4.19
CA VAL A 130 -9.40 3.27 -3.36
C VAL A 130 -8.59 2.60 -2.24
N LEU A 131 -7.29 2.89 -2.20
CA LEU A 131 -6.36 2.34 -1.23
C LEU A 131 -6.12 3.33 -0.09
N PHE A 132 -6.59 2.97 1.09
CA PHE A 132 -6.39 3.71 2.32
C PHE A 132 -5.28 3.12 3.17
N THR A 133 -4.66 3.96 3.99
CA THR A 133 -3.73 3.56 5.06
C THR A 133 -4.37 3.64 6.45
N ASN A 134 -5.59 4.16 6.54
CA ASN A 134 -6.29 4.41 7.79
C ASN A 134 -7.77 4.04 7.69
N TYR A 135 -8.24 3.19 8.59
CA TYR A 135 -9.63 2.73 8.62
C TYR A 135 -10.63 3.84 8.99
N SER A 136 -10.25 4.83 9.80
CA SER A 136 -11.17 5.91 10.16
C SER A 136 -11.46 6.82 8.97
N GLU A 137 -10.46 7.06 8.11
CA GLU A 137 -10.61 7.81 6.86
C GLU A 137 -11.48 7.03 5.85
N LEU A 138 -11.22 5.73 5.71
CA LEU A 138 -12.02 4.84 4.87
C LEU A 138 -13.51 4.88 5.29
N LYS A 139 -13.82 4.73 6.58
CA LYS A 139 -15.19 4.78 7.09
C LYS A 139 -15.84 6.13 6.84
N HIS A 140 -15.12 7.22 7.10
CA HIS A 140 -15.60 8.56 6.84
C HIS A 140 -16.02 8.73 5.38
N CYS A 141 -15.15 8.36 4.43
CA CYS A 141 -15.45 8.43 3.01
C CYS A 141 -16.62 7.51 2.62
N TYR A 142 -16.67 6.28 3.13
CA TYR A 142 -17.74 5.34 2.87
C TYR A 142 -19.12 5.91 3.24
N HIS A 143 -19.28 6.42 4.46
CA HIS A 143 -20.54 6.94 4.93
C HIS A 143 -21.01 8.18 4.15
N ASN A 144 -20.08 9.05 3.73
CA ASN A 144 -20.42 10.25 2.97
C ASN A 144 -20.67 9.96 1.48
N LEU A 145 -19.97 8.98 0.88
CA LEU A 145 -20.11 8.65 -0.54
C LEU A 145 -21.30 7.74 -0.82
N ARG A 146 -21.66 6.83 0.09
CA ARG A 146 -22.69 5.83 -0.13
C ARG A 146 -24.03 6.40 -0.60
N ALA A 147 -24.49 7.49 0.02
CA ALA A 147 -25.76 8.12 -0.34
C ALA A 147 -25.69 8.85 -1.69
N ARG A 148 -24.55 9.49 -2.01
CA ARG A 148 -24.30 10.18 -3.27
C ARG A 148 -24.28 9.18 -4.45
N TRP A 149 -23.58 8.06 -4.26
CA TRP A 149 -23.41 7.02 -5.29
C TRP A 149 -24.68 6.24 -5.56
N LYS A 150 -25.48 5.99 -4.53
CA LYS A 150 -26.80 5.38 -4.72
C LYS A 150 -27.71 6.21 -5.64
N LYS A 151 -27.61 7.55 -5.61
CA LYS A 151 -28.35 8.45 -6.53
C LYS A 151 -27.89 8.32 -7.97
N LEU A 152 -26.62 7.91 -8.20
CA LEU A 152 -26.05 7.65 -9.52
C LEU A 152 -26.33 6.23 -10.02
N GLY A 153 -27.03 5.40 -9.24
CA GLY A 153 -27.29 3.99 -9.56
C GLY A 153 -26.06 3.09 -9.42
N ARG A 154 -24.99 3.56 -8.75
CA ARG A 154 -23.71 2.84 -8.57
C ARG A 154 -23.52 2.41 -7.13
N SER A 155 -22.79 1.31 -6.94
CA SER A 155 -22.55 0.74 -5.61
C SER A 155 -21.24 1.23 -4.99
N VAL A 156 -21.25 1.42 -3.67
CA VAL A 156 -20.03 1.67 -2.87
C VAL A 156 -19.88 0.54 -1.86
N TYR A 157 -18.73 -0.09 -1.87
CA TYR A 157 -18.34 -1.14 -0.92
C TYR A 157 -17.13 -0.73 -0.12
N ALA A 158 -17.03 -1.21 1.11
CA ALA A 158 -15.90 -0.88 1.98
C ALA A 158 -15.47 -2.05 2.84
N GLN A 159 -14.17 -2.20 3.00
CA GLN A 159 -13.58 -3.16 3.92
C GLN A 159 -14.02 -2.86 5.36
N GLY A 160 -14.47 -3.90 6.09
CA GLY A 160 -14.92 -3.77 7.48
C GLY A 160 -16.39 -3.39 7.64
N GLU A 161 -17.16 -3.26 6.55
CA GLU A 161 -18.58 -2.91 6.53
C GLU A 161 -19.46 -4.13 6.18
N GLY A 162 -19.21 -5.26 6.86
CA GLY A 162 -20.06 -6.45 6.84
C GLY A 162 -19.72 -7.51 5.80
N MET A 163 -18.82 -7.24 4.86
CA MET A 163 -18.39 -8.17 3.83
C MET A 163 -16.95 -8.62 4.05
N SER A 164 -16.66 -9.87 3.75
CA SER A 164 -15.30 -10.39 3.67
C SER A 164 -14.58 -9.83 2.44
N ARG A 165 -13.25 -9.95 2.42
CA ARG A 165 -12.43 -9.52 1.28
C ARG A 165 -12.77 -10.28 -0.02
N SER A 166 -13.11 -11.56 0.06
CA SER A 166 -13.54 -12.35 -1.09
C SER A 166 -14.87 -11.88 -1.65
N GLU A 167 -15.86 -11.63 -0.79
CA GLU A 167 -17.15 -11.10 -1.21
C GLU A 167 -17.03 -9.72 -1.86
N LEU A 168 -16.18 -8.83 -1.31
CA LEU A 168 -15.92 -7.51 -1.90
C LEU A 168 -15.28 -7.62 -3.29
N ARG A 169 -14.36 -8.57 -3.49
CA ARG A 169 -13.78 -8.85 -4.79
C ARG A 169 -14.83 -9.37 -5.77
N ASP A 170 -15.63 -10.33 -5.33
CA ASP A 170 -16.66 -10.94 -6.16
C ASP A 170 -17.71 -9.89 -6.59
N LYS A 171 -18.10 -8.98 -5.69
CA LYS A 171 -18.95 -7.83 -6.01
C LYS A 171 -18.34 -6.92 -7.08
N MET A 172 -17.05 -6.63 -6.99
CA MET A 172 -16.37 -5.83 -8.00
C MET A 172 -16.34 -6.53 -9.37
N LEU A 173 -16.15 -7.85 -9.39
CA LEU A 173 -16.16 -8.64 -10.63
C LEU A 173 -17.56 -8.76 -11.25
N GLU A 174 -18.60 -8.94 -10.41
CA GLU A 174 -19.99 -9.11 -10.85
C GLU A 174 -20.59 -7.82 -11.38
N GLU A 175 -20.43 -6.71 -10.66
CA GLU A 175 -21.08 -5.43 -10.97
C GLU A 175 -20.24 -4.55 -11.92
N GLY A 176 -18.92 -4.72 -11.90
CA GLY A 176 -17.98 -4.04 -12.81
C GLY A 176 -17.78 -2.56 -12.49
N ASP A 177 -18.84 -1.80 -12.27
CA ASP A 177 -18.82 -0.35 -12.07
C ASP A 177 -19.12 0.01 -10.60
N VAL A 178 -18.15 -0.25 -9.73
CA VAL A 178 -18.27 -0.04 -8.28
C VAL A 178 -17.13 0.81 -7.73
N LEU A 179 -17.40 1.51 -6.63
CA LEU A 179 -16.38 2.15 -5.81
C LEU A 179 -16.06 1.24 -4.63
N LEU A 180 -14.86 0.66 -4.62
CA LEU A 180 -14.39 -0.22 -3.57
C LEU A 180 -13.33 0.47 -2.70
N LEU A 181 -13.62 0.64 -1.42
CA LEU A 181 -12.74 1.26 -0.45
C LEU A 181 -12.00 0.17 0.34
N GLY A 182 -10.70 0.04 0.15
CA GLY A 182 -9.86 -0.97 0.78
C GLY A 182 -8.76 -0.35 1.64
N ALA A 183 -8.42 -1.02 2.75
CA ALA A 183 -7.31 -0.67 3.60
C ALA A 183 -6.22 -1.76 3.50
N GLU A 184 -5.44 -1.92 4.52
CA GLU A 184 -4.18 -2.70 4.59
C GLU A 184 -4.14 -4.00 3.78
N SER A 185 -5.16 -4.87 3.87
CA SER A 185 -5.18 -6.14 3.14
C SER A 185 -5.36 -5.99 1.63
N PHE A 186 -5.85 -4.84 1.16
CA PHE A 186 -6.04 -4.55 -0.26
C PHE A 186 -4.76 -4.09 -0.96
N TRP A 187 -3.79 -3.59 -0.22
CA TRP A 187 -2.46 -3.28 -0.76
C TRP A 187 -1.73 -4.54 -1.23
N LYS A 188 -1.99 -5.70 -0.62
CA LYS A 188 -1.35 -6.99 -0.94
C LYS A 188 -2.40 -7.99 -1.44
N GLY A 189 -2.17 -8.58 -2.62
CA GLY A 189 -2.93 -9.74 -3.10
C GLY A 189 -4.40 -9.52 -3.47
N PHE A 190 -4.89 -8.28 -3.66
CA PHE A 190 -6.19 -8.05 -4.27
C PHE A 190 -6.07 -8.24 -5.79
N ASP A 191 -6.91 -9.08 -6.38
CA ASP A 191 -6.90 -9.43 -7.79
C ASP A 191 -8.28 -9.22 -8.41
N ALA A 192 -8.41 -8.18 -9.24
CA ALA A 192 -9.53 -7.92 -10.11
C ALA A 192 -8.97 -7.62 -11.50
N LYS A 193 -9.37 -8.40 -12.51
CA LYS A 193 -8.83 -8.31 -13.87
C LYS A 193 -9.86 -7.73 -14.83
N GLY A 194 -9.36 -7.03 -15.85
CA GLY A 194 -10.18 -6.50 -16.93
C GLY A 194 -10.92 -5.23 -16.52
N PRO A 195 -12.00 -4.88 -17.25
CA PRO A 195 -12.68 -3.59 -17.13
C PRO A 195 -13.38 -3.36 -15.79
N CYS A 196 -13.46 -4.38 -14.92
CA CYS A 196 -13.99 -4.22 -13.57
C CYS A 196 -13.06 -3.43 -12.63
N LEU A 197 -11.82 -3.14 -13.04
CA LEU A 197 -10.89 -2.26 -12.33
C LEU A 197 -10.21 -1.32 -13.34
N SER A 198 -10.81 -0.17 -13.54
CA SER A 198 -10.35 0.89 -14.46
C SER A 198 -9.60 2.01 -13.75
N GLN A 199 -9.72 2.11 -12.42
CA GLN A 199 -9.05 3.16 -11.66
C GLN A 199 -8.54 2.66 -10.31
N VAL A 200 -7.32 3.07 -9.95
CA VAL A 200 -6.77 2.92 -8.60
C VAL A 200 -6.46 4.30 -8.02
N ILE A 201 -7.00 4.59 -6.85
CA ILE A 201 -6.75 5.84 -6.13
C ILE A 201 -5.97 5.53 -4.86
N ILE A 202 -4.81 6.17 -4.69
CA ILE A 202 -3.99 6.08 -3.48
C ILE A 202 -4.21 7.36 -2.67
N THR A 203 -4.88 7.24 -1.52
CA THR A 203 -5.25 8.40 -0.69
C THR A 203 -4.06 8.99 0.05
N ARG A 204 -3.10 8.14 0.46
CA ARG A 204 -1.88 8.53 1.17
C ARG A 204 -0.73 7.61 0.80
N LEU A 205 0.50 8.15 0.86
CA LEU A 205 1.70 7.33 0.77
C LEU A 205 1.71 6.26 1.89
N PRO A 206 1.94 4.97 1.56
CA PRO A 206 1.66 3.85 2.46
C PRO A 206 2.77 3.62 3.51
N PHE A 207 3.09 4.65 4.26
CA PHE A 207 3.99 4.54 5.41
C PHE A 207 3.37 3.66 6.48
N GLU A 208 4.16 2.76 7.04
CA GLU A 208 3.76 1.91 8.16
C GLU A 208 3.67 2.72 9.45
N ASN A 209 2.86 2.23 10.39
CA ASN A 209 2.78 2.84 11.71
C ASN A 209 4.12 2.66 12.45
N PRO A 210 4.83 3.74 12.80
CA PRO A 210 6.12 3.65 13.47
C PRO A 210 6.04 3.00 14.87
N SER A 211 4.86 2.99 15.49
CA SER A 211 4.65 2.37 16.81
C SER A 211 4.47 0.85 16.77
N HIS A 212 4.74 0.19 15.64
CA HIS A 212 4.77 -1.27 15.62
C HIS A 212 6.02 -1.77 16.35
N PRO A 213 5.91 -2.67 17.34
CA PRO A 213 7.03 -3.04 18.22
C PRO A 213 8.31 -3.47 17.50
N VAL A 214 8.17 -4.22 16.40
CA VAL A 214 9.33 -4.65 15.60
C VAL A 214 10.00 -3.49 14.88
N LEU A 215 9.21 -2.53 14.36
CA LEU A 215 9.76 -1.35 13.70
C LEU A 215 10.43 -0.41 14.68
N GLU A 216 9.85 -0.24 15.86
CA GLU A 216 10.41 0.55 16.96
C GLU A 216 11.75 0.01 17.41
N ALA A 217 11.85 -1.30 17.67
CA ALA A 217 13.09 -1.95 18.05
C ALA A 217 14.18 -1.88 16.96
N LYS A 218 13.81 -2.08 15.69
CA LYS A 218 14.74 -1.87 14.57
C LYS A 218 15.22 -0.43 14.47
N ALA A 219 14.32 0.54 14.71
CA ALA A 219 14.66 1.95 14.71
C ALA A 219 15.66 2.30 15.82
N GLU A 220 15.52 1.71 17.02
CA GLU A 220 16.47 1.87 18.12
C GLU A 220 17.86 1.33 17.77
N VAL A 221 17.94 0.16 17.15
CA VAL A 221 19.22 -0.42 16.69
C VAL A 221 19.90 0.51 15.69
N LEU A 222 19.17 0.95 14.67
CA LEU A 222 19.71 1.90 13.67
C LEU A 222 20.13 3.23 14.30
N GLY A 223 19.36 3.72 15.26
CA GLY A 223 19.69 4.95 16.00
C GLY A 223 21.02 4.84 16.76
N LYS A 224 21.32 3.67 17.36
CA LYS A 224 22.61 3.40 18.00
C LYS A 224 23.77 3.39 17.00
N GLU A 225 23.51 3.02 15.75
CA GLU A 225 24.48 3.04 14.65
C GLU A 225 24.58 4.42 13.97
N GLY A 226 23.84 5.44 14.43
CA GLY A 226 23.80 6.77 13.80
C GLY A 226 23.07 6.83 12.46
N LYS A 227 22.28 5.80 12.12
CA LYS A 227 21.52 5.70 10.88
C LYS A 227 20.07 6.22 11.05
N SER A 228 19.51 6.75 9.98
CA SER A 228 18.11 7.18 9.96
C SER A 228 17.16 6.00 9.75
N SER A 229 16.37 5.65 10.76
CA SER A 229 15.34 4.61 10.63
C SER A 229 14.30 4.93 9.54
N PHE A 230 14.02 6.22 9.30
CA PHE A 230 13.16 6.63 8.21
C PHE A 230 13.73 6.23 6.84
N MET A 231 15.01 6.52 6.60
CA MET A 231 15.66 6.24 5.31
C MET A 231 15.95 4.76 5.10
N GLU A 232 16.28 4.01 6.18
CA GLU A 232 16.69 2.62 6.08
C GLU A 232 15.53 1.62 6.18
N LEU A 233 14.44 1.96 6.89
CA LEU A 233 13.30 1.05 7.10
C LEU A 233 12.01 1.59 6.51
N THR A 234 11.58 2.78 6.97
CA THR A 234 10.21 3.26 6.74
C THR A 234 9.98 3.64 5.27
N LEU A 235 10.89 4.40 4.68
CA LEU A 235 10.78 4.81 3.27
C LEU A 235 10.90 3.63 2.30
N PRO A 236 11.87 2.71 2.42
CA PRO A 236 11.95 1.53 1.56
C PRO A 236 10.70 0.66 1.58
N SER A 237 10.17 0.36 2.77
CA SER A 237 8.95 -0.42 2.94
C SER A 237 7.74 0.26 2.29
N ALA A 238 7.62 1.57 2.48
CA ALA A 238 6.54 2.36 1.89
C ALA A 238 6.61 2.38 0.36
N VAL A 239 7.81 2.51 -0.23
CA VAL A 239 8.03 2.49 -1.69
C VAL A 239 7.65 1.13 -2.29
N ILE A 240 8.05 0.03 -1.66
CA ILE A 240 7.68 -1.33 -2.10
C ILE A 240 6.15 -1.50 -2.05
N ARG A 241 5.52 -1.09 -0.95
CA ARG A 241 4.07 -1.17 -0.79
C ARG A 241 3.33 -0.31 -1.81
N PHE A 242 3.84 0.87 -2.09
CA PHE A 242 3.32 1.77 -3.12
C PHE A 242 3.34 1.11 -4.51
N ARG A 243 4.47 0.51 -4.92
CA ARG A 243 4.60 -0.26 -6.16
C ARG A 243 3.60 -1.42 -6.22
N GLN A 244 3.38 -2.13 -5.10
CA GLN A 244 2.37 -3.18 -5.03
C GLN A 244 0.95 -2.64 -5.25
N GLY A 245 0.64 -1.44 -4.75
CA GLY A 245 -0.64 -0.76 -4.99
C GLY A 245 -0.85 -0.40 -6.45
N ILE A 246 0.15 0.20 -7.09
CA ILE A 246 0.12 0.55 -8.52
C ILE A 246 -0.09 -0.70 -9.38
N GLY A 247 0.64 -1.77 -9.10
CA GLY A 247 0.58 -3.03 -9.84
C GLY A 247 -0.78 -3.76 -9.78
N ARG A 248 -1.82 -3.16 -9.18
CA ARG A 248 -3.19 -3.70 -9.22
C ARG A 248 -3.91 -3.38 -10.52
N LEU A 249 -3.55 -2.30 -11.18
CA LEU A 249 -4.33 -1.71 -12.26
C LEU A 249 -4.11 -2.41 -13.61
N ILE A 250 -2.89 -2.52 -14.07
CA ILE A 250 -2.55 -3.13 -15.36
C ILE A 250 -2.02 -4.54 -15.13
N ARG A 251 -2.74 -5.56 -15.58
CA ARG A 251 -2.44 -6.99 -15.37
C ARG A 251 -2.47 -7.82 -16.63
N SER A 252 -2.99 -7.24 -17.71
CA SER A 252 -2.96 -7.81 -19.06
C SER A 252 -2.49 -6.78 -20.05
N ARG A 253 -2.21 -7.21 -21.28
CA ARG A 253 -1.80 -6.31 -22.36
C ARG A 253 -2.92 -5.39 -22.86
N THR A 254 -4.16 -5.74 -22.52
CA THR A 254 -5.37 -5.02 -22.97
C THR A 254 -5.99 -4.19 -21.86
N ASP A 255 -5.48 -4.26 -20.62
CA ASP A 255 -5.99 -3.43 -19.54
C ASP A 255 -5.60 -1.96 -19.80
N VAL A 256 -6.56 -1.08 -19.59
CA VAL A 256 -6.40 0.37 -19.63
C VAL A 256 -6.89 0.92 -18.31
N GLY A 257 -6.22 1.92 -17.76
CA GLY A 257 -6.66 2.46 -16.49
C GLY A 257 -5.95 3.74 -16.05
N GLU A 258 -6.47 4.28 -14.97
CA GLU A 258 -6.00 5.51 -14.36
C GLU A 258 -5.51 5.30 -12.93
N LEU A 259 -4.32 5.79 -12.64
CA LEU A 259 -3.74 5.87 -11.31
C LEU A 259 -3.84 7.30 -10.78
N VAL A 260 -4.49 7.49 -9.64
CA VAL A 260 -4.61 8.80 -9.00
C VAL A 260 -3.92 8.79 -7.64
N ILE A 261 -3.05 9.76 -7.40
CA ILE A 261 -2.34 9.93 -6.12
C ILE A 261 -2.84 11.21 -5.44
N LEU A 262 -3.45 11.06 -4.26
CA LEU A 262 -4.02 12.19 -3.51
C LEU A 262 -3.07 12.79 -2.48
N ASP A 263 -1.87 12.24 -2.31
CA ASP A 263 -0.92 12.71 -1.29
C ASP A 263 0.07 13.71 -1.87
N SER A 264 -0.17 15.01 -1.65
CA SER A 264 0.69 16.09 -2.17
C SER A 264 2.13 16.04 -1.64
N ARG A 265 2.43 15.24 -0.60
CA ARG A 265 3.79 15.04 -0.09
C ARG A 265 4.71 14.38 -1.12
N ILE A 266 4.15 13.63 -2.08
CA ILE A 266 4.91 13.04 -3.20
C ILE A 266 5.61 14.13 -4.05
N LEU A 267 4.99 15.32 -4.16
CA LEU A 267 5.55 16.49 -4.88
C LEU A 267 6.37 17.41 -3.97
N LYS A 268 5.94 17.56 -2.69
CA LYS A 268 6.47 18.58 -1.78
C LYS A 268 7.67 18.13 -0.95
N LYS A 269 7.85 16.82 -0.74
CA LYS A 269 8.91 16.28 0.12
C LYS A 269 10.04 15.65 -0.71
N GLY A 270 11.29 15.77 -0.24
CA GLY A 270 12.45 15.24 -0.95
C GLY A 270 12.39 13.73 -1.23
N TYR A 271 11.79 12.96 -0.32
CA TYR A 271 11.58 11.53 -0.50
C TYR A 271 10.50 11.18 -1.55
N GLY A 272 9.68 12.14 -1.97
CA GLY A 272 8.64 11.91 -2.97
C GLY A 272 9.20 11.38 -4.29
N ARG A 273 10.43 11.77 -4.64
CA ARG A 273 11.13 11.28 -5.83
C ARG A 273 11.32 9.76 -5.83
N ASP A 274 11.45 9.12 -4.66
CA ASP A 274 11.58 7.66 -4.57
C ASP A 274 10.27 6.96 -4.94
N PHE A 275 9.12 7.58 -4.68
CA PHE A 275 7.81 7.09 -5.12
C PHE A 275 7.56 7.35 -6.61
N ILE A 276 7.92 8.53 -7.12
CA ILE A 276 7.75 8.87 -8.55
C ILE A 276 8.57 7.94 -9.44
N ARG A 277 9.75 7.49 -8.98
CA ARG A 277 10.59 6.51 -9.70
C ARG A 277 9.94 5.13 -9.84
N GLU A 278 8.95 4.82 -9.01
CA GLU A 278 8.20 3.57 -9.10
C GLU A 278 7.01 3.65 -10.07
N PHE A 279 6.74 4.80 -10.67
CA PHE A 279 5.74 4.91 -11.72
C PHE A 279 6.17 4.04 -12.91
N PRO A 280 5.26 3.23 -13.48
CA PRO A 280 5.57 2.37 -14.62
C PRO A 280 5.93 3.13 -15.88
N LYS A 281 5.54 4.41 -15.96
CA LYS A 281 5.93 5.34 -17.02
C LYS A 281 6.37 6.68 -16.44
N LYS A 282 7.12 7.48 -17.22
CA LYS A 282 7.66 8.76 -16.75
C LYS A 282 6.62 9.87 -16.76
N GLU A 283 5.73 9.86 -17.75
CA GLU A 283 4.71 10.88 -17.92
C GLU A 283 3.63 10.76 -16.86
N HIS A 284 3.34 11.87 -16.19
CA HIS A 284 2.24 12.00 -15.24
C HIS A 284 1.76 13.45 -15.23
N GLU A 285 0.46 13.61 -14.98
CA GLU A 285 -0.18 14.91 -14.88
C GLU A 285 -0.21 15.37 -13.42
N ILE A 286 0.08 16.65 -13.20
CA ILE A 286 -0.10 17.30 -11.90
C ILE A 286 -1.37 18.15 -12.03
N ILE A 287 -2.38 17.82 -11.24
CA ILE A 287 -3.69 18.45 -11.26
C ILE A 287 -4.12 18.93 -9.89
N THR A 288 -5.19 19.70 -9.85
CA THR A 288 -5.87 20.18 -8.63
C THR A 288 -7.31 19.69 -8.57
N LEU A 289 -7.99 19.84 -7.44
CA LEU A 289 -9.41 19.50 -7.35
C LEU A 289 -10.27 20.34 -8.32
N SER A 290 -9.91 21.61 -8.55
CA SER A 290 -10.62 22.48 -9.50
C SER A 290 -10.48 22.03 -10.95
N ASP A 291 -9.42 21.27 -11.31
CA ASP A 291 -9.30 20.68 -12.65
C ASP A 291 -10.26 19.50 -12.83
N LEU A 292 -10.69 18.85 -11.75
CA LEU A 292 -11.65 17.77 -11.75
C LEU A 292 -13.11 18.26 -11.68
N ILE A 293 -13.34 19.38 -11.01
CA ILE A 293 -14.65 19.97 -10.77
C ILE A 293 -14.58 21.46 -11.12
N PRO A 294 -14.72 21.83 -12.41
CA PRO A 294 -14.55 23.22 -12.85
C PRO A 294 -15.54 24.21 -12.23
N ASP A 295 -16.66 23.72 -11.69
CA ASP A 295 -17.75 24.55 -11.14
C ASP A 295 -17.74 24.63 -9.60
N LEU A 296 -16.65 24.25 -8.94
CA LEU A 296 -16.40 24.46 -7.50
C LEU A 296 -15.66 25.81 -7.34
#